data_83f1088a8d3c307a47d41d4d89a0b6ff
#
_entry.id   83f1088a8d3c307a47d41d4d89a0b6ff
#
_cell.length_a   1.000
_cell.length_b   1.000
_cell.length_c   1.000
_cell.angle_alpha   90.00
_cell.angle_beta   90.00
_cell.angle_gamma   90.00
#
_symmetry.space_group_name_H-M   'P 1'
#
loop_
_entity.id
_entity.type
_entity.pdbx_description
1 polymer ?
#
loop_
_entity_poly.entity_id
_entity_poly.type
_entity_poly.pdbx_seq_one_letter_code
_entity_poly.pdbx_strand_id
1 'polypeptide(L)'
;MKKIFTTLLLAVITSFAIAQNATLKIKFVGATDQKVTIQLPLDVTRFYPNREEKSFDQDSTLVFSFKADKISLIFIKNSGKTFKFLVEPGQVSLQLKPKNKVEEAIIYQGANQDGQIALNKKNDTFYQYRASNYLKLDSTVNGLIALMDADKAKELQVFKTLLAQKKISQPFYTEVKNDIEMDYLATATAIPIQLFFDSERANSKVVFKPEFKEWWGKLYAAYPFTNLDDLRTAEFYYHAQYYSDYYKGMFLPQQNGTYIKPDYNDVNARLKVSYDGFAKNFSGKVREYLLASFLFNEILQEKYQPILLELLADFKKQYPNSKFYPSIKPGADKIIAYHESAKRDFAADQKFVANYAQINTLDELMAEFKGKTVFVDIWATWCGPCKAEFEYGEELEKFLKSKSADMLYISMDKDLADTQWKEMIKYYKLSGNHIRVNPKLLQNLMDKLWDGKGYSIPRYLIIKDGKLVIDKALRPSDKDKLYQQISAHL
;
A
#
# COMPACT_ATOMS: atom_id res chain seq x y z
N MET A 1 9.63 80.32 0.36
CA MET A 1 9.65 79.07 -0.38
C MET A 1 9.67 77.94 0.60
N LYS A 2 8.50 77.37 0.91
CA LYS A 2 8.37 76.20 1.82
C LYS A 2 8.42 74.93 0.96
N LYS A 3 9.44 74.06 1.18
CA LYS A 3 9.55 72.72 0.57
C LYS A 3 8.69 71.81 1.39
N ILE A 4 7.64 71.22 0.78
CA ILE A 4 6.83 70.13 1.36
C ILE A 4 7.54 68.81 0.99
N PHE A 5 8.02 68.11 2.00
CA PHE A 5 8.51 66.73 1.87
C PHE A 5 7.30 65.80 2.03
N THR A 6 6.88 65.17 0.93
CA THR A 6 5.86 64.12 0.97
C THR A 6 6.57 62.78 1.22
N THR A 7 6.44 62.27 2.44
CA THR A 7 6.95 60.93 2.80
C THR A 7 5.95 59.88 2.32
N LEU A 8 6.34 59.14 1.31
CA LEU A 8 5.58 57.98 0.81
C LEU A 8 5.78 56.81 1.78
N LEU A 9 4.77 56.47 2.57
CA LEU A 9 4.74 55.32 3.46
C LEU A 9 4.45 54.07 2.62
N LEU A 10 5.48 53.30 2.31
CA LEU A 10 5.32 51.97 1.66
C LEU A 10 4.80 50.99 2.70
N ALA A 11 3.51 50.69 2.69
CA ALA A 11 2.94 49.61 3.49
C ALA A 11 3.34 48.28 2.86
N VAL A 12 4.33 47.63 3.45
CA VAL A 12 4.66 46.21 3.13
C VAL A 12 3.56 45.36 3.74
N ILE A 13 2.60 44.95 2.92
CA ILE A 13 1.62 43.95 3.29
C ILE A 13 2.38 42.59 3.27
N THR A 14 2.91 42.19 4.40
CA THR A 14 3.32 40.80 4.64
C THR A 14 2.07 39.98 4.76
N SER A 15 1.65 39.36 3.65
CA SER A 15 0.65 38.29 3.67
C SER A 15 1.24 37.10 4.43
N PHE A 16 0.94 37.02 5.71
CA PHE A 16 1.09 35.75 6.42
C PHE A 16 0.18 34.73 5.74
N ALA A 17 0.75 33.78 5.02
CA ALA A 17 0.02 32.61 4.55
C ALA A 17 -0.43 31.84 5.79
N ILE A 18 -1.64 32.12 6.26
CA ILE A 18 -2.31 31.30 7.28
C ILE A 18 -2.55 29.97 6.59
N ALA A 19 -1.97 28.88 7.13
CA ALA A 19 -2.23 27.55 6.64
C ALA A 19 -3.74 27.31 6.61
N GLN A 20 -4.30 27.20 5.40
CA GLN A 20 -5.73 26.96 5.22
C GLN A 20 -6.02 25.49 5.47
N ASN A 21 -7.11 25.21 6.18
CA ASN A 21 -7.62 23.86 6.37
C ASN A 21 -8.73 23.58 5.35
N ALA A 22 -8.79 22.34 4.89
CA ALA A 22 -9.98 21.84 4.23
C ALA A 22 -10.83 21.09 5.28
N THR A 23 -12.12 21.43 5.36
CA THR A 23 -13.08 20.74 6.22
C THR A 23 -14.15 20.11 5.36
N LEU A 24 -14.30 18.78 5.47
CA LEU A 24 -15.30 18.03 4.74
C LEU A 24 -16.41 17.60 5.69
N LYS A 25 -17.65 17.87 5.26
CA LYS A 25 -18.87 17.29 5.85
C LYS A 25 -19.43 16.29 4.83
N ILE A 26 -19.44 15.01 5.18
CA ILE A 26 -19.84 13.93 4.28
C ILE A 26 -21.05 13.21 4.85
N LYS A 27 -22.13 13.18 4.08
CA LYS A 27 -23.34 12.36 4.35
C LYS A 27 -23.25 11.07 3.56
N PHE A 28 -23.32 9.93 4.23
CA PHE A 28 -23.39 8.63 3.59
C PHE A 28 -24.84 8.17 3.49
N VAL A 29 -25.28 7.79 2.28
CA VAL A 29 -26.64 7.32 2.03
C VAL A 29 -26.61 5.88 1.56
N GLY A 30 -27.26 4.99 2.31
CA GLY A 30 -27.30 3.55 1.98
C GLY A 30 -25.96 2.83 2.20
N ALA A 31 -25.07 3.37 3.02
CA ALA A 31 -23.84 2.70 3.44
C ALA A 31 -24.19 1.45 4.27
N THR A 32 -23.41 0.38 4.07
CA THR A 32 -23.53 -0.87 4.84
C THR A 32 -22.48 -0.97 5.94
N ASP A 33 -21.44 -0.17 5.85
CA ASP A 33 -20.31 -0.15 6.77
C ASP A 33 -20.25 1.23 7.43
N GLN A 34 -20.22 1.26 8.76
CA GLN A 34 -20.07 2.50 9.54
C GLN A 34 -18.62 3.02 9.52
N LYS A 35 -17.67 2.17 9.15
CA LYS A 35 -16.26 2.55 9.04
C LYS A 35 -15.97 3.18 7.69
N VAL A 36 -15.20 4.24 7.73
CA VAL A 36 -14.72 5.00 6.57
C VAL A 36 -13.21 5.04 6.62
N THR A 37 -12.55 4.56 5.58
CA THR A 37 -11.11 4.77 5.43
C THR A 37 -10.86 6.03 4.61
N ILE A 38 -10.10 6.96 5.16
CA ILE A 38 -9.69 8.19 4.49
C ILE A 38 -8.20 8.11 4.23
N GLN A 39 -7.78 8.39 3.00
CA GLN A 39 -6.38 8.59 2.65
C GLN A 39 -6.14 10.07 2.38
N LEU A 40 -5.27 10.67 3.17
CA LEU A 40 -4.89 12.07 3.07
C LEU A 40 -3.46 12.19 2.54
N PRO A 41 -3.15 13.24 1.76
CA PRO A 41 -1.77 13.55 1.46
C PRO A 41 -1.04 13.98 2.73
N LEU A 42 0.24 13.70 2.84
CA LEU A 42 1.09 14.33 3.83
C LEU A 42 1.54 15.67 3.27
N ASP A 43 0.98 16.75 3.82
CA ASP A 43 1.10 18.10 3.25
C ASP A 43 0.51 18.11 1.82
N VAL A 44 1.23 18.60 0.83
CA VAL A 44 0.80 18.62 -0.57
C VAL A 44 1.35 17.43 -1.39
N THR A 45 2.09 16.53 -0.77
CA THR A 45 2.70 15.38 -1.46
C THR A 45 1.86 14.14 -1.30
N ARG A 46 1.80 13.29 -2.31
CA ARG A 46 1.22 11.95 -2.21
C ARG A 46 2.21 10.98 -1.56
N PHE A 47 2.58 11.30 -0.32
CA PHE A 47 3.33 10.37 0.49
C PHE A 47 2.47 9.15 0.83
N TYR A 48 3.03 7.95 0.76
CA TYR A 48 2.34 6.67 0.92
C TYR A 48 1.58 6.56 2.24
N PRO A 49 0.51 5.79 2.28
CA PRO A 49 -0.81 6.31 2.58
C PRO A 49 -0.91 6.70 4.04
N ASN A 50 -1.08 7.97 4.31
CA ASN A 50 -1.64 8.43 5.57
C ASN A 50 -3.11 7.99 5.59
N ARG A 51 -3.38 6.78 6.08
CA ARG A 51 -4.73 6.20 6.18
C ARG A 51 -5.26 6.42 7.58
N GLU A 52 -6.43 7.01 7.65
CA GLU A 52 -7.17 7.15 8.88
C GLU A 52 -8.49 6.37 8.78
N GLU A 53 -8.80 5.55 9.77
CA GLU A 53 -10.13 4.98 9.94
C GLU A 53 -10.96 5.90 10.83
N LYS A 54 -12.16 6.23 10.37
CA LYS A 54 -13.14 7.02 11.09
C LYS A 54 -14.50 6.33 11.03
N SER A 55 -15.37 6.63 12.01
CA SER A 55 -16.77 6.23 11.97
C SER A 55 -17.63 7.47 11.79
N PHE A 56 -18.72 7.33 11.06
CA PHE A 56 -19.72 8.38 10.98
C PHE A 56 -20.70 8.29 12.15
N ASP A 57 -21.37 9.39 12.45
CA ASP A 57 -22.36 9.51 13.52
C ASP A 57 -23.68 8.75 13.23
N GLN A 58 -24.64 8.84 14.16
CA GLN A 58 -25.95 8.19 14.03
C GLN A 58 -26.72 8.68 12.78
N ASP A 59 -26.48 9.91 12.36
CA ASP A 59 -27.07 10.50 11.15
C ASP A 59 -26.33 10.10 9.88
N SER A 60 -25.39 9.16 9.95
CA SER A 60 -24.51 8.78 8.83
C SER A 60 -23.71 9.94 8.24
N THR A 61 -23.32 10.88 9.11
CA THR A 61 -22.49 12.04 8.75
C THR A 61 -21.10 11.91 9.36
N LEU A 62 -20.09 12.26 8.59
CA LEU A 62 -18.70 12.37 9.02
C LEU A 62 -18.21 13.79 8.77
N VAL A 63 -17.62 14.41 9.78
CA VAL A 63 -16.92 15.70 9.63
C VAL A 63 -15.45 15.48 9.98
N PHE A 64 -14.57 15.90 9.09
CA PHE A 64 -13.14 15.92 9.37
C PHE A 64 -12.43 17.06 8.66
N SER A 65 -11.29 17.48 9.23
CA SER A 65 -10.46 18.55 8.69
C SER A 65 -9.03 18.06 8.50
N PHE A 66 -8.38 18.57 7.48
CA PHE A 66 -6.95 18.36 7.26
C PHE A 66 -6.29 19.63 6.74
N LYS A 67 -4.99 19.74 6.93
CA LYS A 67 -4.21 20.85 6.43
C LYS A 67 -4.11 20.78 4.91
N ALA A 68 -4.56 21.83 4.22
CA ALA A 68 -4.51 21.95 2.77
C ALA A 68 -4.20 23.38 2.37
N ASP A 69 -2.95 23.64 1.98
CA ASP A 69 -2.55 24.97 1.47
C ASP A 69 -2.92 25.13 -0.02
N LYS A 70 -3.14 24.03 -0.71
CA LYS A 70 -3.56 23.94 -2.13
C LYS A 70 -4.62 22.86 -2.27
N ILE A 71 -5.25 22.80 -3.45
CA ILE A 71 -6.13 21.69 -3.81
C ILE A 71 -5.39 20.35 -3.61
N SER A 72 -6.03 19.40 -2.98
CA SER A 72 -5.43 18.13 -2.56
C SER A 72 -6.26 16.93 -2.98
N LEU A 73 -5.63 15.90 -3.51
CA LEU A 73 -6.30 14.65 -3.81
C LEU A 73 -6.42 13.79 -2.55
N ILE A 74 -7.65 13.41 -2.23
CA ILE A 74 -7.97 12.49 -1.14
C ILE A 74 -8.72 11.28 -1.67
N PHE A 75 -8.64 10.17 -0.93
CA PHE A 75 -9.44 8.98 -1.21
C PHE A 75 -10.33 8.66 -0.02
N ILE A 76 -11.58 8.33 -0.30
CA ILE A 76 -12.57 7.94 0.71
C ILE A 76 -13.10 6.57 0.33
N LYS A 77 -12.87 5.57 1.19
CA LYS A 77 -13.36 4.20 0.99
C LYS A 77 -14.45 3.88 2.01
N ASN A 78 -15.59 3.43 1.51
CA ASN A 78 -16.71 2.95 2.31
C ASN A 78 -17.48 1.88 1.55
N SER A 79 -17.98 0.87 2.23
CA SER A 79 -18.82 -0.20 1.66
C SER A 79 -18.20 -0.84 0.40
N GLY A 80 -16.88 -1.08 0.44
CA GLY A 80 -16.13 -1.70 -0.66
C GLY A 80 -15.81 -0.77 -1.84
N LYS A 81 -16.32 0.47 -1.87
CA LYS A 81 -16.09 1.44 -2.94
C LYS A 81 -15.11 2.52 -2.52
N THR A 82 -14.19 2.87 -3.41
CA THR A 82 -13.24 4.00 -3.22
C THR A 82 -13.64 5.15 -4.13
N PHE A 83 -13.73 6.34 -3.54
CA PHE A 83 -13.97 7.60 -4.23
C PHE A 83 -12.73 8.47 -4.18
N LYS A 84 -12.47 9.20 -5.25
CA LYS A 84 -11.39 10.20 -5.35
C LYS A 84 -11.98 11.60 -5.34
N PHE A 85 -11.37 12.49 -4.57
CA PHE A 85 -11.78 13.90 -4.53
C PHE A 85 -10.57 14.80 -4.59
N LEU A 86 -10.62 15.77 -5.48
CA LEU A 86 -9.75 16.95 -5.45
C LEU A 86 -10.44 18.02 -4.60
N VAL A 87 -9.93 18.25 -3.41
CA VAL A 87 -10.52 19.14 -2.41
C VAL A 87 -9.72 20.43 -2.34
N GLU A 88 -10.39 21.56 -2.58
CA GLU A 88 -9.83 22.89 -2.37
C GLU A 88 -9.87 23.27 -0.88
N PRO A 89 -8.97 24.16 -0.42
CA PRO A 89 -9.05 24.72 0.93
C PRO A 89 -10.42 25.34 1.21
N GLY A 90 -10.92 25.18 2.44
CA GLY A 90 -12.22 25.72 2.84
C GLY A 90 -13.19 24.61 3.29
N GLN A 91 -14.48 24.95 3.31
CA GLN A 91 -15.54 24.02 3.71
C GLN A 91 -16.19 23.37 2.48
N VAL A 92 -16.28 22.05 2.51
CA VAL A 92 -16.86 21.24 1.44
C VAL A 92 -17.93 20.32 2.01
N SER A 93 -19.08 20.26 1.38
CA SER A 93 -20.14 19.29 1.70
C SER A 93 -20.25 18.26 0.59
N LEU A 94 -20.27 16.99 1.00
CA LEU A 94 -20.39 15.83 0.11
C LEU A 94 -21.58 14.98 0.54
N GLN A 95 -22.28 14.41 -0.43
CA GLN A 95 -23.17 13.27 -0.19
C GLN A 95 -22.67 12.09 -1.02
N LEU A 96 -22.46 10.96 -0.39
CA LEU A 96 -21.97 9.74 -1.02
C LEU A 96 -23.00 8.62 -0.93
N LYS A 97 -23.27 7.96 -2.06
CA LYS A 97 -24.16 6.80 -2.19
C LYS A 97 -23.36 5.61 -2.71
N PRO A 98 -22.64 4.86 -1.85
CA PRO A 98 -21.65 3.85 -2.28
C PRO A 98 -22.23 2.75 -3.19
N LYS A 99 -23.52 2.45 -3.08
CA LYS A 99 -24.21 1.41 -3.88
C LYS A 99 -24.60 1.86 -5.29
N ASN A 100 -24.60 3.17 -5.57
CA ASN A 100 -25.04 3.72 -6.85
C ASN A 100 -23.92 3.73 -7.90
N LYS A 101 -24.28 3.94 -9.17
CA LYS A 101 -23.33 4.26 -10.24
C LYS A 101 -22.63 5.59 -9.93
N VAL A 102 -21.45 5.84 -10.48
CA VAL A 102 -20.62 7.01 -10.14
C VAL A 102 -21.37 8.33 -10.34
N GLU A 103 -22.17 8.47 -11.38
CA GLU A 103 -22.94 9.67 -11.71
C GLU A 103 -23.94 10.06 -10.63
N GLU A 104 -24.50 9.06 -9.94
CA GLU A 104 -25.48 9.24 -8.87
C GLU A 104 -24.87 9.09 -7.48
N ALA A 105 -23.65 8.55 -7.42
CA ALA A 105 -22.99 8.22 -6.17
C ALA A 105 -22.39 9.45 -5.48
N ILE A 106 -22.11 10.53 -6.24
CA ILE A 106 -21.38 11.69 -5.78
C ILE A 106 -22.23 12.93 -5.95
N ILE A 107 -22.56 13.60 -4.84
CA ILE A 107 -23.08 14.97 -4.84
C ILE A 107 -22.07 15.84 -4.09
N TYR A 108 -21.37 16.69 -4.81
CA TYR A 108 -20.36 17.61 -4.29
C TYR A 108 -20.90 19.03 -4.35
N GLN A 109 -21.06 19.67 -3.22
CA GLN A 109 -21.52 21.05 -3.16
C GLN A 109 -20.35 21.99 -3.42
N GLY A 110 -20.30 22.56 -4.63
CA GLY A 110 -19.23 23.46 -5.07
C GLY A 110 -19.04 23.48 -6.58
N ALA A 111 -18.06 24.29 -7.02
CA ALA A 111 -17.82 24.56 -8.44
C ALA A 111 -17.31 23.33 -9.24
N ASN A 112 -16.88 22.26 -8.57
CA ASN A 112 -16.19 21.13 -9.22
C ASN A 112 -17.02 19.84 -9.31
N GLN A 113 -18.36 19.90 -9.19
CA GLN A 113 -19.24 18.72 -9.20
C GLN A 113 -19.00 17.81 -10.42
N ASP A 114 -19.06 18.38 -11.63
CA ASP A 114 -18.90 17.61 -12.86
C ASP A 114 -17.46 17.05 -13.00
N GLY A 115 -16.49 17.81 -12.49
CA GLY A 115 -15.08 17.38 -12.44
C GLY A 115 -14.86 16.19 -11.49
N GLN A 116 -15.49 16.19 -10.32
CA GLN A 116 -15.41 15.08 -9.37
C GLN A 116 -16.01 13.79 -9.96
N ILE A 117 -17.12 13.91 -10.68
CA ILE A 117 -17.74 12.77 -11.39
C ILE A 117 -16.81 12.28 -12.49
N ALA A 118 -16.27 13.16 -13.33
CA ALA A 118 -15.34 12.81 -14.39
C ALA A 118 -14.06 12.14 -13.85
N LEU A 119 -13.51 12.64 -12.74
CA LEU A 119 -12.35 12.07 -12.06
C LEU A 119 -12.59 10.62 -11.58
N ASN A 120 -13.79 10.33 -11.05
CA ASN A 120 -14.16 9.00 -10.57
C ASN A 120 -14.58 8.04 -11.70
N LYS A 121 -14.80 8.53 -12.92
CA LYS A 121 -15.03 7.72 -14.12
C LYS A 121 -13.74 7.42 -14.87
N LYS A 122 -12.66 8.14 -14.59
CA LYS A 122 -11.36 7.92 -15.24
C LYS A 122 -10.93 6.47 -15.06
N ASN A 123 -10.44 5.88 -16.13
CA ASN A 123 -9.89 4.53 -16.09
C ASN A 123 -8.60 4.50 -15.24
N ASP A 124 -8.64 3.74 -14.15
CA ASP A 124 -7.53 3.57 -13.21
C ASP A 124 -6.69 2.32 -13.50
N THR A 125 -6.66 1.88 -14.74
CA THR A 125 -5.76 0.79 -15.11
C THR A 125 -4.34 1.20 -14.79
N PHE A 126 -3.70 0.43 -13.89
CA PHE A 126 -2.33 0.68 -13.45
C PHE A 126 -1.39 0.75 -14.67
N TYR A 127 -0.50 1.72 -14.70
CA TYR A 127 0.31 2.07 -15.87
C TYR A 127 1.09 0.89 -16.48
N GLN A 128 1.52 -0.10 -15.70
CA GLN A 128 2.18 -1.31 -16.23
C GLN A 128 1.24 -2.18 -17.08
N TYR A 129 -0.03 -2.35 -16.64
CA TYR A 129 -1.03 -3.07 -17.43
C TYR A 129 -1.43 -2.27 -18.66
N ARG A 130 -1.49 -0.94 -18.55
CA ARG A 130 -1.73 -0.04 -19.68
C ARG A 130 -0.60 -0.16 -20.71
N ALA A 131 0.66 -0.17 -20.30
CA ALA A 131 1.81 -0.42 -21.16
C ALA A 131 1.71 -1.75 -21.90
N SER A 132 1.37 -2.84 -21.18
CA SER A 132 1.15 -4.16 -21.79
C SER A 132 0.01 -4.16 -22.81
N ASN A 133 -1.05 -3.37 -22.58
CA ASN A 133 -2.15 -3.27 -23.53
C ASN A 133 -1.75 -2.51 -24.80
N TYR A 134 -0.97 -1.43 -24.71
CA TYR A 134 -0.42 -0.74 -25.87
C TYR A 134 0.49 -1.64 -26.71
N LEU A 135 1.35 -2.44 -26.07
CA LEU A 135 2.22 -3.40 -26.77
C LEU A 135 1.47 -4.49 -27.56
N LYS A 136 0.18 -4.75 -27.20
CA LYS A 136 -0.70 -5.64 -28.02
C LYS A 136 -1.27 -4.95 -29.24
N LEU A 137 -1.30 -3.61 -29.26
CA LEU A 137 -1.91 -2.81 -30.34
C LEU A 137 -0.87 -2.42 -31.38
N ASP A 138 0.37 -2.12 -30.96
CA ASP A 138 1.44 -1.74 -31.86
C ASP A 138 2.80 -2.24 -31.33
N SER A 139 3.73 -2.53 -32.26
CA SER A 139 5.08 -3.01 -31.95
C SER A 139 6.18 -2.03 -32.35
N THR A 140 5.82 -0.79 -32.73
CA THR A 140 6.75 0.28 -33.12
C THR A 140 6.69 1.45 -32.13
N VAL A 141 7.82 2.10 -31.91
CA VAL A 141 7.89 3.26 -31.01
C VAL A 141 6.95 4.38 -31.47
N ASN A 142 6.94 4.69 -32.78
CA ASN A 142 6.08 5.79 -33.30
C ASN A 142 4.59 5.47 -33.18
N GLY A 143 4.18 4.22 -33.46
CA GLY A 143 2.81 3.81 -33.31
C GLY A 143 2.34 3.85 -31.84
N LEU A 144 3.17 3.38 -30.92
CA LEU A 144 2.89 3.45 -29.48
C LEU A 144 2.76 4.89 -28.98
N ILE A 145 3.64 5.80 -29.41
CA ILE A 145 3.57 7.23 -29.08
C ILE A 145 2.26 7.81 -29.61
N ALA A 146 1.92 7.56 -30.87
CA ALA A 146 0.69 8.09 -31.48
C ALA A 146 -0.57 7.61 -30.75
N LEU A 147 -0.64 6.33 -30.38
CA LEU A 147 -1.76 5.77 -29.59
C LEU A 147 -1.87 6.43 -28.23
N MET A 148 -0.77 6.53 -27.47
CA MET A 148 -0.75 7.14 -26.15
C MET A 148 -1.11 8.64 -26.19
N ASP A 149 -0.60 9.38 -27.20
CA ASP A 149 -0.90 10.81 -27.33
C ASP A 149 -2.37 11.05 -27.71
N ALA A 150 -2.97 10.19 -28.55
CA ALA A 150 -4.37 10.26 -28.88
C ALA A 150 -5.26 10.00 -27.65
N ASP A 151 -4.95 8.97 -26.86
CA ASP A 151 -5.73 8.65 -25.64
C ASP A 151 -5.55 9.72 -24.58
N LYS A 152 -4.32 10.21 -24.36
CA LYS A 152 -4.03 11.33 -23.45
C LYS A 152 -4.80 12.60 -23.85
N ALA A 153 -4.79 12.94 -25.12
CA ALA A 153 -5.55 14.10 -25.62
C ALA A 153 -7.04 13.95 -25.38
N LYS A 154 -7.60 12.77 -25.60
CA LYS A 154 -9.03 12.45 -25.34
C LYS A 154 -9.37 12.56 -23.85
N GLU A 155 -8.54 12.02 -22.96
CA GLU A 155 -8.75 12.15 -21.50
C GLU A 155 -8.68 13.62 -21.06
N LEU A 156 -7.67 14.38 -21.51
CA LEU A 156 -7.53 15.79 -21.19
C LEU A 156 -8.68 16.65 -21.75
N GLN A 157 -9.23 16.30 -22.93
CA GLN A 157 -10.29 17.07 -23.57
C GLN A 157 -11.57 17.11 -22.71
N VAL A 158 -11.87 16.05 -21.94
CA VAL A 158 -13.00 16.05 -20.99
C VAL A 158 -12.87 17.21 -20.01
N PHE A 159 -11.72 17.34 -19.36
CA PHE A 159 -11.49 18.36 -18.34
C PHE A 159 -11.29 19.75 -18.94
N LYS A 160 -10.69 19.88 -20.13
CA LYS A 160 -10.62 21.14 -20.87
C LYS A 160 -12.02 21.69 -21.18
N THR A 161 -12.94 20.82 -21.57
CA THR A 161 -14.33 21.19 -21.85
C THR A 161 -15.04 21.67 -20.59
N LEU A 162 -14.87 20.95 -19.46
CA LEU A 162 -15.45 21.36 -18.17
C LEU A 162 -14.88 22.69 -17.68
N LEU A 163 -13.59 22.94 -17.88
CA LEU A 163 -12.97 24.22 -17.54
C LEU A 163 -13.55 25.38 -18.40
N ALA A 164 -13.62 25.17 -19.71
CA ALA A 164 -14.21 26.18 -20.64
C ALA A 164 -15.66 26.50 -20.30
N GLN A 165 -16.42 25.52 -19.82
CA GLN A 165 -17.80 25.67 -19.35
C GLN A 165 -17.91 26.24 -17.93
N LYS A 166 -16.79 26.56 -17.27
CA LYS A 166 -16.71 27.02 -15.86
C LYS A 166 -17.32 26.04 -14.85
N LYS A 167 -17.31 24.73 -15.17
CA LYS A 167 -17.81 23.65 -14.32
C LYS A 167 -16.73 23.09 -13.40
N ILE A 168 -15.47 23.43 -13.65
CA ILE A 168 -14.33 23.17 -12.77
C ILE A 168 -13.46 24.43 -12.66
N SER A 169 -12.72 24.51 -11.54
CA SER A 169 -11.75 25.58 -11.30
C SER A 169 -10.46 25.34 -12.08
N GLN A 170 -9.68 26.40 -12.30
CA GLN A 170 -8.34 26.27 -12.88
C GLN A 170 -7.41 25.40 -12.01
N PRO A 171 -7.37 25.54 -10.66
CA PRO A 171 -6.60 24.62 -9.82
C PRO A 171 -7.00 23.16 -10.00
N PHE A 172 -8.29 22.85 -10.08
CA PHE A 172 -8.79 21.50 -10.34
C PHE A 172 -8.25 20.94 -11.66
N TYR A 173 -8.37 21.73 -12.74
CA TYR A 173 -7.87 21.32 -14.05
C TYR A 173 -6.36 21.08 -14.04
N THR A 174 -5.59 21.97 -13.39
CA THR A 174 -4.13 21.84 -13.31
C THR A 174 -3.71 20.54 -12.64
N GLU A 175 -4.32 20.18 -11.51
CA GLU A 175 -4.02 18.93 -10.81
C GLU A 175 -4.35 17.69 -11.65
N VAL A 176 -5.54 17.66 -12.26
CA VAL A 176 -5.94 16.53 -13.12
C VAL A 176 -5.04 16.41 -14.33
N LYS A 177 -4.66 17.54 -14.94
CA LYS A 177 -3.72 17.54 -16.08
C LYS A 177 -2.37 16.93 -15.68
N ASN A 178 -1.79 17.38 -14.58
CA ASN A 178 -0.52 16.87 -14.08
C ASN A 178 -0.59 15.34 -13.79
N ASP A 179 -1.68 14.88 -13.18
CA ASP A 179 -1.91 13.47 -12.88
C ASP A 179 -1.98 12.63 -14.17
N ILE A 180 -2.73 13.09 -15.18
CA ILE A 180 -2.83 12.43 -16.47
C ILE A 180 -1.48 12.43 -17.21
N GLU A 181 -0.78 13.54 -17.26
CA GLU A 181 0.53 13.64 -17.92
C GLU A 181 1.56 12.71 -17.29
N MET A 182 1.61 12.63 -15.95
CA MET A 182 2.51 11.72 -15.23
C MET A 182 2.15 10.25 -15.44
N ASP A 183 0.86 9.89 -15.45
CA ASP A 183 0.38 8.53 -15.70
C ASP A 183 0.76 8.04 -17.11
N TYR A 184 0.64 8.89 -18.13
CA TYR A 184 1.10 8.57 -19.48
C TYR A 184 2.63 8.50 -19.60
N LEU A 185 3.36 9.34 -18.87
CA LEU A 185 4.82 9.27 -18.80
C LEU A 185 5.28 7.95 -18.14
N ALA A 186 4.66 7.58 -17.01
CA ALA A 186 4.94 6.30 -16.35
C ALA A 186 4.59 5.11 -17.25
N THR A 187 3.47 5.19 -18.00
CA THR A 187 3.09 4.17 -18.99
C THR A 187 4.13 4.06 -20.10
N ALA A 188 4.58 5.19 -20.67
CA ALA A 188 5.59 5.22 -21.72
C ALA A 188 6.92 4.62 -21.28
N THR A 189 7.36 4.89 -20.04
CA THR A 189 8.60 4.32 -19.49
C THR A 189 8.47 2.85 -19.10
N ALA A 190 7.28 2.38 -18.76
CA ALA A 190 7.04 0.97 -18.46
C ALA A 190 7.16 0.06 -19.71
N ILE A 191 6.93 0.59 -20.92
CA ILE A 191 7.03 -0.18 -22.17
C ILE A 191 8.45 -0.71 -22.42
N PRO A 192 9.49 0.12 -22.50
CA PRO A 192 10.86 -0.39 -22.71
C PRO A 192 11.33 -1.26 -21.54
N ILE A 193 10.88 -1.00 -20.31
CA ILE A 193 11.18 -1.85 -19.16
C ILE A 193 10.61 -3.25 -19.35
N GLN A 194 9.35 -3.39 -19.74
CA GLN A 194 8.73 -4.69 -20.00
C GLN A 194 9.47 -5.44 -21.12
N LEU A 195 9.75 -4.79 -22.23
CA LEU A 195 10.48 -5.38 -23.35
C LEU A 195 11.91 -5.81 -22.95
N PHE A 196 12.60 -5.00 -22.14
CA PHE A 196 13.91 -5.34 -21.61
C PHE A 196 13.85 -6.62 -20.76
N PHE A 197 12.99 -6.68 -19.76
CA PHE A 197 12.86 -7.86 -18.92
C PHE A 197 12.34 -9.09 -19.66
N ASP A 198 11.43 -8.90 -20.62
CA ASP A 198 10.95 -10.00 -21.44
C ASP A 198 12.07 -10.57 -22.31
N SER A 199 12.97 -9.73 -22.82
CA SER A 199 14.13 -10.21 -23.62
C SER A 199 15.17 -10.98 -22.80
N GLU A 200 15.29 -10.68 -21.51
CA GLU A 200 16.24 -11.33 -20.58
C GLU A 200 15.73 -12.68 -20.01
N ARG A 201 14.46 -13.05 -20.26
CA ARG A 201 13.91 -14.33 -19.80
C ARG A 201 14.51 -15.50 -20.54
N ALA A 202 14.77 -16.59 -19.83
CA ALA A 202 15.22 -17.84 -20.44
C ALA A 202 14.23 -18.31 -21.54
N ASN A 203 14.75 -18.64 -22.72
CA ASN A 203 13.96 -19.04 -23.90
C ASN A 203 13.02 -17.96 -24.48
N SER A 204 13.24 -16.69 -24.16
CA SER A 204 12.45 -15.60 -24.74
C SER A 204 12.68 -15.47 -26.24
N LYS A 205 11.60 -15.21 -26.99
CA LYS A 205 11.63 -14.79 -28.40
C LYS A 205 11.56 -13.27 -28.56
N VAL A 206 11.42 -12.53 -27.46
CA VAL A 206 11.37 -11.07 -27.48
C VAL A 206 12.76 -10.50 -27.70
N VAL A 207 12.88 -9.63 -28.69
CA VAL A 207 14.13 -8.87 -28.96
C VAL A 207 13.94 -7.44 -28.50
N PHE A 208 14.79 -6.98 -27.58
CA PHE A 208 14.80 -5.57 -27.17
C PHE A 208 15.52 -4.74 -28.23
N LYS A 209 14.76 -4.18 -29.17
CA LYS A 209 15.26 -3.49 -30.37
C LYS A 209 15.93 -2.17 -30.05
N PRO A 210 16.90 -1.70 -30.90
CA PRO A 210 17.64 -0.44 -30.70
C PRO A 210 16.74 0.80 -30.53
N GLU A 211 15.64 0.90 -31.31
CA GLU A 211 14.71 2.03 -31.23
C GLU A 211 14.05 2.18 -29.86
N PHE A 212 13.77 1.08 -29.15
CA PHE A 212 13.22 1.12 -27.80
C PHE A 212 14.27 1.50 -26.75
N LYS A 213 15.54 1.09 -26.96
CA LYS A 213 16.65 1.50 -26.10
C LYS A 213 16.87 3.02 -26.19
N GLU A 214 16.88 3.55 -27.42
CA GLU A 214 17.02 4.98 -27.68
C GLU A 214 15.83 5.77 -27.12
N TRP A 215 14.60 5.27 -27.34
CA TRP A 215 13.40 5.90 -26.82
C TRP A 215 13.40 5.96 -25.28
N TRP A 216 13.81 4.89 -24.62
CA TRP A 216 13.95 4.85 -23.16
C TRP A 216 14.87 5.95 -22.64
N GLY A 217 16.02 6.14 -23.27
CA GLY A 217 16.94 7.24 -22.96
C GLY A 217 16.34 8.61 -23.18
N LYS A 218 15.62 8.82 -24.30
CA LYS A 218 14.94 10.09 -24.62
C LYS A 218 13.85 10.44 -23.61
N LEU A 219 13.05 9.47 -23.15
CA LEU A 219 12.02 9.69 -22.14
C LEU A 219 12.60 10.29 -20.85
N TYR A 220 13.69 9.73 -20.34
CA TYR A 220 14.32 10.24 -19.12
C TYR A 220 15.15 11.51 -19.36
N ALA A 221 15.73 11.69 -20.52
CA ALA A 221 16.42 12.94 -20.87
C ALA A 221 15.46 14.13 -20.96
N ALA A 222 14.22 13.90 -21.41
CA ALA A 222 13.17 14.90 -21.49
C ALA A 222 12.55 15.25 -20.12
N TYR A 223 12.80 14.44 -19.08
CA TYR A 223 12.21 14.60 -17.77
C TYR A 223 13.27 14.71 -16.66
N PRO A 224 13.67 15.91 -16.25
CA PRO A 224 14.82 16.13 -15.36
C PRO A 224 14.53 15.89 -13.86
N PHE A 225 13.33 15.46 -13.46
CA PHE A 225 12.92 15.24 -12.06
C PHE A 225 13.07 16.49 -11.14
N THR A 226 12.87 17.68 -11.68
CA THR A 226 13.06 18.94 -10.94
C THR A 226 11.76 19.64 -10.58
N ASN A 227 10.64 19.26 -11.18
CA ASN A 227 9.34 19.85 -10.91
C ASN A 227 8.75 19.29 -9.61
N LEU A 228 8.62 20.12 -8.59
CA LEU A 228 8.11 19.72 -7.27
C LEU A 228 6.60 19.47 -7.26
N ASP A 229 5.85 20.00 -8.23
CA ASP A 229 4.42 19.73 -8.33
C ASP A 229 4.15 18.27 -8.72
N ASP A 230 5.10 17.57 -9.34
CA ASP A 230 4.98 16.16 -9.70
C ASP A 230 4.96 15.25 -8.48
N LEU A 231 5.53 15.68 -7.33
CA LEU A 231 5.44 14.95 -6.06
C LEU A 231 3.99 14.75 -5.59
N ARG A 232 3.06 15.47 -6.20
CA ARG A 232 1.62 15.41 -5.92
C ARG A 232 0.91 14.31 -6.71
N THR A 233 1.57 13.72 -7.71
CA THR A 233 1.03 12.64 -8.56
C THR A 233 1.35 11.26 -7.99
N ALA A 234 0.49 10.27 -8.26
CA ALA A 234 0.68 8.92 -7.71
C ALA A 234 1.87 8.20 -8.36
N GLU A 235 2.07 8.42 -9.65
CA GLU A 235 3.01 7.67 -10.49
C GLU A 235 4.43 8.21 -10.40
N PHE A 236 4.64 9.41 -9.85
CA PHE A 236 5.99 10.02 -9.75
C PHE A 236 6.99 9.12 -9.03
N TYR A 237 6.58 8.54 -7.89
CA TYR A 237 7.45 7.64 -7.13
C TYR A 237 7.92 6.45 -7.98
N TYR A 238 7.00 5.80 -8.67
CA TYR A 238 7.31 4.64 -9.52
C TYR A 238 8.15 5.02 -10.74
N HIS A 239 7.84 6.17 -11.37
CA HIS A 239 8.64 6.67 -12.48
C HIS A 239 10.09 6.96 -12.07
N ALA A 240 10.29 7.57 -10.90
CA ALA A 240 11.61 7.81 -10.33
C ALA A 240 12.32 6.51 -9.91
N GLN A 241 11.59 5.56 -9.32
CA GLN A 241 12.12 4.25 -8.98
C GLN A 241 12.61 3.51 -10.23
N TYR A 242 11.83 3.51 -11.29
CA TYR A 242 12.20 2.87 -12.55
C TYR A 242 13.43 3.50 -13.19
N TYR A 243 13.55 4.83 -13.11
CA TYR A 243 14.77 5.51 -13.51
C TYR A 243 15.97 5.05 -12.71
N SER A 244 15.84 5.01 -11.38
CA SER A 244 16.95 4.66 -10.50
C SER A 244 17.33 3.19 -10.59
N ASP A 245 16.36 2.29 -10.42
CA ASP A 245 16.63 0.85 -10.27
C ASP A 245 16.89 0.19 -11.64
N TYR A 246 16.07 0.49 -12.66
CA TYR A 246 16.14 -0.23 -13.93
C TYR A 246 16.98 0.49 -14.97
N TYR A 247 16.76 1.78 -15.20
CA TYR A 247 17.53 2.48 -16.23
C TYR A 247 18.98 2.74 -15.78
N LYS A 248 19.18 3.39 -14.63
CA LYS A 248 20.52 3.72 -14.09
C LYS A 248 21.20 2.55 -13.39
N GLY A 249 20.45 1.72 -12.67
CA GLY A 249 21.00 0.63 -11.86
C GLY A 249 21.24 -0.67 -12.64
N MET A 250 20.53 -0.90 -13.75
CA MET A 250 20.60 -2.15 -14.49
C MET A 250 20.93 -1.95 -15.97
N PHE A 251 20.07 -1.25 -16.72
CA PHE A 251 20.20 -1.15 -18.17
C PHE A 251 21.50 -0.47 -18.61
N LEU A 252 21.81 0.74 -18.13
CA LEU A 252 23.03 1.44 -18.51
C LEU A 252 24.31 0.68 -18.09
N PRO A 253 24.43 0.13 -16.86
CA PRO A 253 25.57 -0.70 -16.50
C PRO A 253 25.74 -1.94 -17.39
N GLN A 254 24.64 -2.60 -17.81
CA GLN A 254 24.73 -3.72 -18.76
C GLN A 254 25.26 -3.28 -20.12
N GLN A 255 24.79 -2.14 -20.66
CA GLN A 255 25.29 -1.60 -21.93
C GLN A 255 26.79 -1.26 -21.88
N ASN A 256 27.29 -0.85 -20.71
CA ASN A 256 28.68 -0.46 -20.49
C ASN A 256 29.56 -1.61 -19.96
N GLY A 257 29.01 -2.82 -19.77
CA GLY A 257 29.77 -3.96 -19.23
C GLY A 257 30.18 -3.83 -17.77
N THR A 258 29.54 -2.94 -17.01
CA THR A 258 29.83 -2.67 -15.59
C THR A 258 28.76 -3.21 -14.63
N TYR A 259 27.74 -3.91 -15.14
CA TYR A 259 26.66 -4.42 -14.32
C TYR A 259 27.12 -5.59 -13.45
N ILE A 260 26.98 -5.40 -12.15
CA ILE A 260 27.14 -6.48 -11.16
C ILE A 260 25.72 -6.88 -10.70
N LYS A 261 25.33 -8.11 -11.05
CA LYS A 261 24.01 -8.63 -10.66
C LYS A 261 23.95 -8.78 -9.14
N PRO A 262 23.02 -8.09 -8.45
CA PRO A 262 22.82 -8.28 -7.02
C PRO A 262 22.37 -9.72 -6.71
N ASP A 263 22.68 -10.21 -5.53
CA ASP A 263 21.97 -11.38 -5.01
C ASP A 263 20.54 -10.97 -4.62
N TYR A 264 19.59 -11.31 -5.48
CA TYR A 264 18.17 -11.00 -5.23
C TYR A 264 17.56 -11.79 -4.08
N ASN A 265 18.24 -12.83 -3.57
CA ASN A 265 17.82 -13.57 -2.38
C ASN A 265 18.20 -12.81 -1.10
N ASP A 266 19.25 -11.99 -1.13
CA ASP A 266 19.56 -11.07 -0.03
C ASP A 266 18.66 -9.85 -0.07
N VAL A 267 17.61 -9.88 0.75
CA VAL A 267 16.63 -8.80 0.86
C VAL A 267 17.28 -7.52 1.39
N ASN A 268 18.24 -7.61 2.32
CA ASN A 268 18.93 -6.44 2.86
C ASN A 268 19.78 -5.74 1.80
N ALA A 269 20.55 -6.51 1.03
CA ALA A 269 21.35 -5.96 -0.07
C ALA A 269 20.46 -5.28 -1.12
N ARG A 270 19.32 -5.89 -1.49
CA ARG A 270 18.37 -5.32 -2.44
C ARG A 270 17.78 -4.00 -1.95
N LEU A 271 17.33 -3.93 -0.69
CA LEU A 271 16.77 -2.71 -0.11
C LEU A 271 17.82 -1.59 -0.08
N LYS A 272 19.07 -1.93 0.26
CA LYS A 272 20.16 -0.97 0.25
C LYS A 272 20.46 -0.44 -1.15
N VAL A 273 20.50 -1.29 -2.16
CA VAL A 273 20.75 -0.89 -3.56
C VAL A 273 19.70 0.11 -4.03
N SER A 274 18.40 -0.12 -3.78
CA SER A 274 17.34 0.81 -4.16
C SER A 274 17.43 2.15 -3.41
N TYR A 275 17.70 2.11 -2.10
CA TYR A 275 17.88 3.33 -1.30
C TYR A 275 19.09 4.16 -1.79
N ASP A 276 20.25 3.53 -1.97
CA ASP A 276 21.47 4.17 -2.46
C ASP A 276 21.27 4.72 -3.89
N GLY A 277 20.48 4.01 -4.70
CA GLY A 277 20.07 4.46 -6.03
C GLY A 277 19.32 5.79 -5.98
N PHE A 278 18.33 5.93 -5.10
CA PHE A 278 17.65 7.20 -4.90
C PHE A 278 18.59 8.29 -4.36
N ALA A 279 19.44 7.95 -3.40
CA ALA A 279 20.40 8.89 -2.82
C ALA A 279 21.39 9.44 -3.87
N LYS A 280 21.82 8.59 -4.82
CA LYS A 280 22.78 8.92 -5.89
C LYS A 280 22.15 9.68 -7.05
N ASN A 281 20.97 9.27 -7.50
CA ASN A 281 20.38 9.74 -8.76
C ASN A 281 19.54 11.00 -8.64
N PHE A 282 19.16 11.41 -7.40
CA PHE A 282 18.31 12.57 -7.15
C PHE A 282 18.94 13.53 -6.14
N SER A 283 18.40 14.75 -6.06
CA SER A 283 18.88 15.80 -5.16
C SER A 283 17.76 16.61 -4.53
N GLY A 284 18.07 17.41 -3.52
CA GLY A 284 17.17 18.36 -2.89
C GLY A 284 15.90 17.71 -2.32
N LYS A 285 14.76 18.40 -2.47
CA LYS A 285 13.46 17.95 -1.96
C LYS A 285 12.94 16.69 -2.64
N VAL A 286 13.31 16.46 -3.91
CA VAL A 286 12.94 15.23 -4.63
C VAL A 286 13.60 14.03 -3.98
N ARG A 287 14.91 14.11 -3.69
CA ARG A 287 15.62 13.01 -3.00
C ARG A 287 15.04 12.75 -1.60
N GLU A 288 14.80 13.81 -0.83
CA GLU A 288 14.17 13.68 0.50
C GLU A 288 12.83 12.91 0.41
N TYR A 289 11.96 13.31 -0.52
CA TYR A 289 10.66 12.66 -0.74
C TYR A 289 10.81 11.19 -1.13
N LEU A 290 11.70 10.88 -2.08
CA LEU A 290 11.87 9.51 -2.60
C LEU A 290 12.44 8.57 -1.53
N LEU A 291 13.44 9.01 -0.77
CA LEU A 291 14.00 8.22 0.34
C LEU A 291 12.99 7.99 1.45
N ALA A 292 12.23 9.03 1.81
CA ALA A 292 11.15 8.92 2.79
C ALA A 292 10.05 7.98 2.33
N SER A 293 9.61 8.11 1.07
CA SER A 293 8.57 7.26 0.48
C SER A 293 9.00 5.80 0.40
N PHE A 294 10.26 5.54 0.04
CA PHE A 294 10.84 4.21 0.03
C PHE A 294 10.81 3.58 1.43
N LEU A 295 11.35 4.27 2.42
CA LEU A 295 11.38 3.77 3.81
C LEU A 295 9.97 3.53 4.34
N PHE A 296 9.06 4.48 4.13
CA PHE A 296 7.68 4.35 4.55
C PHE A 296 6.99 3.13 3.93
N ASN A 297 7.15 2.95 2.61
CA ASN A 297 6.56 1.82 1.90
C ASN A 297 7.11 0.46 2.38
N GLU A 298 8.42 0.34 2.54
CA GLU A 298 9.06 -0.89 2.97
C GLU A 298 8.72 -1.23 4.44
N ILE A 299 8.67 -0.24 5.31
CA ILE A 299 8.30 -0.39 6.72
C ILE A 299 6.80 -0.69 6.87
N LEU A 300 5.94 -0.05 6.08
CA LEU A 300 4.49 -0.29 6.10
C LEU A 300 4.13 -1.73 5.70
N GLN A 301 4.91 -2.34 4.80
CA GLN A 301 4.73 -3.75 4.44
C GLN A 301 5.14 -4.72 5.55
N GLU A 302 5.49 -4.19 6.74
CA GLU A 302 5.97 -4.96 7.90
C GLU A 302 7.11 -5.91 7.54
N LYS A 303 8.03 -5.41 6.73
CA LYS A 303 9.30 -6.09 6.46
C LYS A 303 10.22 -5.79 7.64
N TYR A 304 10.47 -6.77 8.48
CA TYR A 304 11.27 -6.62 9.70
C TYR A 304 12.78 -6.70 9.44
N GLN A 305 13.27 -6.31 8.27
CA GLN A 305 14.69 -6.32 7.93
C GLN A 305 15.45 -5.26 8.73
N PRO A 306 16.55 -5.64 9.45
CA PRO A 306 17.35 -4.72 10.27
C PRO A 306 17.90 -3.55 9.48
N ILE A 307 18.24 -3.75 8.20
CA ILE A 307 18.76 -2.70 7.32
C ILE A 307 17.84 -1.47 7.25
N LEU A 308 16.53 -1.65 7.38
CA LEU A 308 15.57 -0.52 7.35
C LEU A 308 15.81 0.48 8.49
N LEU A 309 16.28 0.00 9.65
CA LEU A 309 16.65 0.89 10.77
C LEU A 309 17.94 1.68 10.48
N GLU A 310 18.91 1.05 9.83
CA GLU A 310 20.15 1.71 9.41
C GLU A 310 19.87 2.78 8.35
N LEU A 311 19.06 2.45 7.33
CA LEU A 311 18.66 3.38 6.28
C LEU A 311 17.82 4.54 6.84
N LEU A 312 16.96 4.28 7.83
CA LEU A 312 16.20 5.34 8.50
C LEU A 312 17.10 6.24 9.34
N ALA A 313 18.12 5.70 9.99
CA ALA A 313 19.11 6.49 10.73
C ALA A 313 19.91 7.40 9.78
N ASP A 314 20.32 6.87 8.62
CA ASP A 314 20.97 7.65 7.55
C ASP A 314 20.06 8.76 7.03
N PHE A 315 18.80 8.45 6.71
CA PHE A 315 17.80 9.43 6.31
C PHE A 315 17.65 10.55 7.33
N LYS A 316 17.51 10.20 8.62
CA LYS A 316 17.37 11.19 9.70
C LYS A 316 18.60 12.07 9.85
N LYS A 317 19.80 11.51 9.62
CA LYS A 317 21.07 12.27 9.64
C LYS A 317 21.11 13.27 8.48
N GLN A 318 20.69 12.87 7.26
CA GLN A 318 20.68 13.74 6.09
C GLN A 318 19.57 14.81 6.15
N TYR A 319 18.41 14.46 6.73
CA TYR A 319 17.21 15.31 6.80
C TYR A 319 16.65 15.38 8.22
N PRO A 320 17.37 16.00 9.18
CA PRO A 320 16.99 16.02 10.60
C PRO A 320 15.63 16.66 10.88
N ASN A 321 15.20 17.59 10.02
CA ASN A 321 13.93 18.32 10.12
C ASN A 321 12.89 17.83 9.08
N SER A 322 13.04 16.63 8.54
CA SER A 322 12.09 16.10 7.56
C SER A 322 10.69 15.96 8.14
N LYS A 323 9.72 16.54 7.45
CA LYS A 323 8.28 16.39 7.77
C LYS A 323 7.75 14.97 7.59
N PHE A 324 8.47 14.11 6.87
CA PHE A 324 8.10 12.72 6.61
C PHE A 324 8.47 11.77 7.76
N TYR A 325 9.50 12.11 8.54
CA TYR A 325 10.00 11.26 9.61
C TYR A 325 8.94 10.86 10.65
N PRO A 326 8.04 11.75 11.13
CA PRO A 326 7.00 11.39 12.09
C PRO A 326 6.05 10.29 11.58
N SER A 327 5.81 10.22 10.27
CA SER A 327 4.96 9.17 9.66
C SER A 327 5.67 7.83 9.54
N ILE A 328 7.01 7.82 9.43
CA ILE A 328 7.83 6.61 9.30
C ILE A 328 8.12 5.98 10.67
N LYS A 329 8.34 6.80 11.68
CA LYS A 329 8.80 6.38 13.02
C LYS A 329 7.94 5.28 13.67
N PRO A 330 6.59 5.34 13.67
CA PRO A 330 5.77 4.30 14.31
C PRO A 330 6.01 2.89 13.74
N GLY A 331 6.23 2.80 12.43
CA GLY A 331 6.59 1.52 11.80
C GLY A 331 8.00 1.06 12.16
N ALA A 332 8.96 1.99 12.26
CA ALA A 332 10.32 1.67 12.70
C ALA A 332 10.34 1.17 14.16
N ASP A 333 9.52 1.76 15.04
CA ASP A 333 9.39 1.30 16.43
C ASP A 333 8.87 -0.15 16.49
N LYS A 334 7.99 -0.57 15.57
CA LYS A 334 7.55 -1.98 15.45
C LYS A 334 8.71 -2.91 15.05
N ILE A 335 9.59 -2.48 14.13
CA ILE A 335 10.76 -3.26 13.73
C ILE A 335 11.71 -3.44 14.94
N ILE A 336 11.96 -2.37 15.70
CA ILE A 336 12.76 -2.44 16.93
C ILE A 336 12.14 -3.44 17.92
N ALA A 337 10.84 -3.30 18.20
CA ALA A 337 10.12 -4.19 19.11
C ALA A 337 10.16 -5.67 18.65
N TYR A 338 10.08 -5.91 17.34
CA TYR A 338 10.23 -7.24 16.77
C TYR A 338 11.60 -7.85 17.10
N HIS A 339 12.69 -7.14 16.80
CA HIS A 339 14.04 -7.66 17.07
C HIS A 339 14.35 -7.78 18.58
N GLU A 340 13.80 -6.92 19.42
CA GLU A 340 13.91 -7.07 20.88
C GLU A 340 13.14 -8.30 21.39
N SER A 341 11.97 -8.60 20.82
CA SER A 341 11.21 -9.79 21.19
C SER A 341 11.89 -11.08 20.72
N ALA A 342 12.53 -11.06 19.56
CA ALA A 342 13.26 -12.21 19.02
C ALA A 342 14.39 -12.72 19.96
N LYS A 343 15.00 -11.80 20.72
CA LYS A 343 16.08 -12.13 21.67
C LYS A 343 15.59 -12.84 22.94
N ARG A 344 14.28 -12.83 23.21
CA ARG A 344 13.70 -13.44 24.42
C ARG A 344 13.49 -14.94 24.20
N ASP A 345 13.43 -15.68 25.30
CA ASP A 345 12.96 -17.06 25.26
C ASP A 345 11.45 -17.13 24.97
N PHE A 346 10.98 -18.30 24.56
CA PHE A 346 9.55 -18.54 24.46
C PHE A 346 8.89 -18.47 25.85
N ALA A 347 7.70 -17.89 25.91
CA ALA A 347 6.90 -17.94 27.13
C ALA A 347 6.42 -19.39 27.39
N ALA A 348 6.14 -19.72 28.66
CA ALA A 348 5.77 -21.07 29.06
C ALA A 348 4.52 -21.63 28.37
N ASP A 349 3.67 -20.74 27.88
CA ASP A 349 2.44 -21.05 27.14
C ASP A 349 2.60 -21.01 25.61
N GLN A 350 3.79 -20.71 25.10
CA GLN A 350 4.15 -20.84 23.69
C GLN A 350 4.83 -22.20 23.46
N LYS A 351 4.02 -23.20 23.12
CA LYS A 351 4.45 -24.60 23.03
C LYS A 351 4.50 -25.06 21.59
N PHE A 352 5.46 -25.90 21.28
CA PHE A 352 5.49 -26.61 19.99
C PHE A 352 4.86 -27.99 20.14
N VAL A 353 4.05 -28.39 19.15
CA VAL A 353 3.51 -29.76 19.10
C VAL A 353 4.69 -30.76 19.03
N ALA A 354 4.63 -31.80 19.82
CA ALA A 354 5.71 -32.80 19.82
C ALA A 354 5.91 -33.39 18.41
N ASN A 355 7.17 -33.50 18.01
CA ASN A 355 7.54 -34.06 16.70
C ASN A 355 6.80 -33.43 15.50
N TYR A 356 6.42 -32.15 15.60
CA TYR A 356 5.62 -31.47 14.58
C TYR A 356 6.16 -31.61 13.15
N ALA A 357 7.49 -31.70 12.98
CA ALA A 357 8.12 -31.85 11.67
C ALA A 357 7.79 -33.18 10.99
N GLN A 358 7.33 -34.17 11.74
CA GLN A 358 7.00 -35.54 11.27
C GLN A 358 5.48 -35.74 11.06
N ILE A 359 4.64 -34.82 11.51
CA ILE A 359 3.18 -34.83 11.30
C ILE A 359 2.88 -34.51 9.83
N ASN A 360 2.27 -35.46 9.12
CA ASN A 360 2.08 -35.40 7.68
C ASN A 360 0.61 -35.16 7.27
N THR A 361 -0.33 -35.36 8.19
CA THR A 361 -1.76 -35.22 7.92
C THR A 361 -2.48 -34.45 9.01
N LEU A 362 -3.61 -33.82 8.65
CA LEU A 362 -4.48 -33.16 9.61
C LEU A 362 -5.04 -34.15 10.66
N ASP A 363 -5.31 -35.39 10.27
CA ASP A 363 -5.81 -36.43 11.19
C ASP A 363 -4.76 -36.81 12.24
N GLU A 364 -3.50 -36.95 11.84
CA GLU A 364 -2.39 -37.14 12.79
C GLU A 364 -2.28 -35.97 13.76
N LEU A 365 -2.36 -34.74 13.25
CA LEU A 365 -2.31 -33.55 14.10
C LEU A 365 -3.50 -33.47 15.06
N MET A 366 -4.71 -33.78 14.60
CA MET A 366 -5.90 -33.75 15.44
C MET A 366 -5.86 -34.81 16.55
N ALA A 367 -5.22 -35.94 16.30
CA ALA A 367 -5.07 -37.03 17.28
C ALA A 367 -4.28 -36.62 18.53
N GLU A 368 -3.36 -35.62 18.40
CA GLU A 368 -2.62 -35.05 19.53
C GLU A 368 -3.54 -34.27 20.52
N PHE A 369 -4.78 -33.98 20.12
CA PHE A 369 -5.73 -33.19 20.88
C PHE A 369 -6.98 -34.02 21.32
N LYS A 370 -6.84 -35.33 21.49
CA LYS A 370 -7.91 -36.18 22.07
C LYS A 370 -8.33 -35.67 23.44
N GLY A 371 -9.64 -35.66 23.69
CA GLY A 371 -10.25 -35.18 24.95
C GLY A 371 -10.26 -33.68 25.11
N LYS A 372 -9.93 -32.91 24.06
CA LYS A 372 -9.84 -31.45 24.12
C LYS A 372 -10.72 -30.79 23.05
N THR A 373 -11.19 -29.58 23.36
CA THR A 373 -11.69 -28.63 22.35
C THR A 373 -10.57 -27.66 21.98
N VAL A 374 -10.34 -27.47 20.70
CA VAL A 374 -9.23 -26.66 20.19
C VAL A 374 -9.72 -25.70 19.12
N PHE A 375 -9.42 -24.42 19.29
CA PHE A 375 -9.57 -23.45 18.22
C PHE A 375 -8.26 -23.40 17.42
N VAL A 376 -8.36 -23.46 16.10
CA VAL A 376 -7.22 -23.54 15.20
C VAL A 376 -7.15 -22.29 14.35
N ASP A 377 -5.96 -21.67 14.28
CA ASP A 377 -5.64 -20.57 13.38
C ASP A 377 -4.59 -21.03 12.35
N ILE A 378 -4.98 -21.05 11.07
CA ILE A 378 -4.08 -21.34 9.96
C ILE A 378 -3.60 -20.02 9.38
N TRP A 379 -2.31 -19.75 9.52
CA TRP A 379 -1.67 -18.48 9.21
C TRP A 379 -0.31 -18.64 8.50
N ALA A 380 0.36 -17.51 8.19
CA ALA A 380 1.75 -17.51 7.73
C ALA A 380 2.41 -16.15 8.03
N THR A 381 3.74 -16.13 8.09
CA THR A 381 4.52 -14.90 8.36
C THR A 381 4.29 -13.78 7.35
N TRP A 382 4.00 -14.12 6.12
CA TRP A 382 3.70 -13.20 5.01
C TRP A 382 2.22 -12.79 4.93
N CYS A 383 1.33 -13.37 5.76
CA CYS A 383 -0.11 -13.12 5.72
C CYS A 383 -0.49 -11.86 6.51
N GLY A 384 -0.63 -10.72 5.83
CA GLY A 384 -1.07 -9.47 6.47
C GLY A 384 -2.43 -9.56 7.18
N PRO A 385 -3.50 -10.10 6.54
CA PRO A 385 -4.78 -10.29 7.21
C PRO A 385 -4.72 -11.19 8.46
N CYS A 386 -3.84 -12.22 8.48
CA CYS A 386 -3.66 -13.06 9.66
C CYS A 386 -3.07 -12.26 10.83
N LYS A 387 -2.05 -11.44 10.54
CA LYS A 387 -1.40 -10.58 11.54
C LYS A 387 -2.36 -9.54 12.14
N ALA A 388 -3.31 -9.04 11.35
CA ALA A 388 -4.34 -8.14 11.83
C ALA A 388 -5.29 -8.81 12.84
N GLU A 389 -5.58 -10.09 12.68
CA GLU A 389 -6.43 -10.84 13.61
C GLU A 389 -5.75 -11.10 14.97
N PHE A 390 -4.41 -11.08 15.04
CA PHE A 390 -3.67 -11.24 16.30
C PHE A 390 -3.95 -10.11 17.32
N GLU A 391 -4.45 -8.96 16.87
CA GLU A 391 -4.87 -7.88 17.77
C GLU A 391 -6.02 -8.32 18.72
N TYR A 392 -6.80 -9.33 18.34
CA TYR A 392 -7.87 -9.91 19.14
C TYR A 392 -7.41 -11.13 19.94
N GLY A 393 -6.14 -11.52 19.83
CA GLY A 393 -5.60 -12.75 20.41
C GLY A 393 -5.71 -12.80 21.94
N GLU A 394 -5.41 -11.71 22.64
CA GLU A 394 -5.44 -11.66 24.11
C GLU A 394 -6.84 -11.92 24.69
N GLU A 395 -7.89 -11.34 24.08
CA GLU A 395 -9.27 -11.56 24.49
C GLU A 395 -9.71 -13.01 24.24
N LEU A 396 -9.38 -13.53 23.04
CA LEU A 396 -9.67 -14.91 22.66
C LEU A 396 -8.96 -15.91 23.58
N GLU A 397 -7.70 -15.68 23.90
CA GLU A 397 -6.92 -16.53 24.80
C GLU A 397 -7.54 -16.60 26.20
N LYS A 398 -7.92 -15.45 26.77
CA LYS A 398 -8.63 -15.38 28.05
C LYS A 398 -9.93 -16.19 28.01
N PHE A 399 -10.68 -16.07 26.92
CA PHE A 399 -11.91 -16.83 26.73
C PHE A 399 -11.63 -18.35 26.66
N LEU A 400 -10.69 -18.80 25.82
CA LEU A 400 -10.35 -20.21 25.67
C LEU A 400 -9.87 -20.81 27.00
N LYS A 401 -9.00 -20.13 27.73
CA LYS A 401 -8.54 -20.55 29.08
C LYS A 401 -9.71 -20.70 30.07
N SER A 402 -10.69 -19.77 30.05
CA SER A 402 -11.88 -19.84 30.91
C SER A 402 -12.77 -21.03 30.61
N LYS A 403 -12.65 -21.61 29.42
CA LYS A 403 -13.43 -22.76 28.94
C LYS A 403 -12.62 -24.05 28.87
N SER A 404 -11.39 -24.07 29.37
CA SER A 404 -10.48 -25.20 29.25
C SER A 404 -10.29 -25.70 27.80
N ALA A 405 -10.39 -24.77 26.85
CA ALA A 405 -10.14 -25.01 25.44
C ALA A 405 -8.72 -24.59 25.07
N ASP A 406 -8.10 -25.31 24.15
CA ASP A 406 -6.74 -25.05 23.69
C ASP A 406 -6.73 -24.16 22.42
N MET A 407 -5.59 -23.52 22.19
CA MET A 407 -5.27 -22.81 20.95
C MET A 407 -4.20 -23.56 20.16
N LEU A 408 -4.39 -23.70 18.85
CA LEU A 408 -3.42 -24.30 17.93
C LEU A 408 -3.19 -23.35 16.75
N TYR A 409 -1.93 -23.00 16.52
CA TYR A 409 -1.48 -22.23 15.38
C TYR A 409 -0.78 -23.14 14.36
N ILE A 410 -1.32 -23.18 13.13
CA ILE A 410 -0.71 -23.93 12.01
C ILE A 410 -0.10 -22.92 11.04
N SER A 411 1.22 -22.87 10.96
CA SER A 411 1.91 -22.01 10.00
C SER A 411 2.07 -22.70 8.65
N MET A 412 1.64 -22.03 7.58
CA MET A 412 1.78 -22.45 6.19
C MET A 412 3.14 -22.05 5.58
N ASP A 413 4.10 -21.64 6.41
CA ASP A 413 5.42 -21.20 5.99
C ASP A 413 6.30 -22.38 5.57
N LYS A 414 7.19 -22.11 4.59
CA LYS A 414 8.22 -23.06 4.15
C LYS A 414 9.41 -23.08 5.12
N ASP A 415 10.29 -24.08 4.99
CA ASP A 415 11.45 -24.26 5.86
C ASP A 415 12.36 -23.04 5.97
N LEU A 416 12.54 -22.30 4.88
CA LEU A 416 13.36 -21.07 4.87
C LEU A 416 12.83 -19.97 5.80
N ALA A 417 11.57 -20.02 6.19
CA ALA A 417 10.95 -19.05 7.09
C ALA A 417 10.89 -19.53 8.56
N ASP A 418 11.54 -20.63 8.92
CA ASP A 418 11.49 -21.20 10.27
C ASP A 418 11.90 -20.20 11.35
N THR A 419 13.01 -19.50 11.15
CA THR A 419 13.48 -18.45 12.08
C THR A 419 12.45 -17.35 12.22
N GLN A 420 11.95 -16.80 11.12
CA GLN A 420 10.97 -15.72 11.12
C GLN A 420 9.64 -16.15 11.77
N TRP A 421 9.20 -17.38 11.52
CA TRP A 421 8.02 -17.97 12.16
C TRP A 421 8.15 -17.99 13.69
N LYS A 422 9.28 -18.48 14.20
CA LYS A 422 9.58 -18.53 15.64
C LYS A 422 9.68 -17.13 16.27
N GLU A 423 10.28 -16.20 15.57
CA GLU A 423 10.38 -14.81 16.02
C GLU A 423 9.01 -14.13 16.08
N MET A 424 8.13 -14.38 15.09
CA MET A 424 6.77 -13.82 15.07
C MET A 424 5.88 -14.39 16.18
N ILE A 425 6.03 -15.68 16.54
CA ILE A 425 5.35 -16.25 17.71
C ILE A 425 5.66 -15.41 18.97
N LYS A 426 6.94 -15.08 19.19
CA LYS A 426 7.38 -14.27 20.32
C LYS A 426 6.88 -12.83 20.22
N TYR A 427 6.98 -12.22 19.03
CA TYR A 427 6.61 -10.83 18.81
C TYR A 427 5.12 -10.58 19.03
N TYR A 428 4.26 -11.41 18.43
CA TYR A 428 2.80 -11.33 18.58
C TYR A 428 2.31 -11.97 19.88
N LYS A 429 3.21 -12.54 20.69
CA LYS A 429 2.88 -13.23 21.96
C LYS A 429 1.80 -14.29 21.77
N LEU A 430 1.90 -15.08 20.71
CA LEU A 430 0.92 -16.11 20.38
C LEU A 430 1.00 -17.24 21.42
N SER A 431 0.02 -17.29 22.32
CA SER A 431 -0.07 -18.30 23.37
C SER A 431 -0.87 -19.50 22.87
N GLY A 432 -0.29 -20.70 22.96
CA GLY A 432 -0.90 -21.95 22.49
C GLY A 432 0.10 -22.92 21.95
N ASN A 433 -0.40 -23.90 21.18
CA ASN A 433 0.41 -24.91 20.52
C ASN A 433 0.75 -24.47 19.10
N HIS A 434 1.98 -24.72 18.67
CA HIS A 434 2.49 -24.26 17.38
C HIS A 434 3.01 -25.42 16.54
N ILE A 435 2.65 -25.41 15.27
CA ILE A 435 3.19 -26.31 14.24
C ILE A 435 3.44 -25.51 12.96
N ARG A 436 4.53 -25.80 12.27
CA ARG A 436 4.78 -25.36 10.90
C ARG A 436 4.66 -26.56 9.97
N VAL A 437 3.94 -26.38 8.86
CA VAL A 437 3.70 -27.47 7.92
C VAL A 437 5.00 -27.94 7.25
N ASN A 438 5.13 -29.25 7.07
CA ASN A 438 6.02 -29.84 6.09
C ASN A 438 5.30 -30.00 4.73
N PRO A 439 5.96 -30.33 3.62
CA PRO A 439 5.31 -30.44 2.31
C PRO A 439 4.13 -31.43 2.25
N LYS A 440 4.17 -32.52 3.04
CA LYS A 440 3.09 -33.53 3.06
C LYS A 440 1.87 -32.99 3.81
N LEU A 441 2.05 -32.39 4.98
CA LEU A 441 0.97 -31.78 5.74
C LEU A 441 0.36 -30.62 4.97
N LEU A 442 1.17 -29.80 4.30
CA LEU A 442 0.68 -28.70 3.45
C LEU A 442 -0.26 -29.24 2.35
N GLN A 443 0.16 -30.29 1.64
CA GLN A 443 -0.67 -30.88 0.59
C GLN A 443 -1.96 -31.48 1.18
N ASN A 444 -1.87 -32.21 2.30
CA ASN A 444 -3.03 -32.79 2.97
C ASN A 444 -4.05 -31.73 3.43
N LEU A 445 -3.57 -30.60 3.98
CA LEU A 445 -4.42 -29.47 4.34
C LEU A 445 -5.09 -28.87 3.11
N MET A 446 -4.36 -28.68 2.00
CA MET A 446 -4.94 -28.15 0.76
C MET A 446 -6.05 -29.07 0.23
N ASP A 447 -5.82 -30.36 0.24
CA ASP A 447 -6.81 -31.34 -0.24
C ASP A 447 -8.06 -31.36 0.63
N LYS A 448 -7.89 -31.39 1.96
CA LYS A 448 -9.01 -31.51 2.92
C LYS A 448 -9.82 -30.22 3.11
N LEU A 449 -9.16 -29.07 3.08
CA LEU A 449 -9.79 -27.81 3.44
C LEU A 449 -10.11 -26.90 2.22
N TRP A 450 -9.51 -27.17 1.06
CA TRP A 450 -9.66 -26.36 -0.15
C TRP A 450 -9.81 -27.18 -1.45
N ASP A 451 -10.20 -28.45 -1.35
CA ASP A 451 -10.44 -29.34 -2.50
C ASP A 451 -9.24 -29.44 -3.48
N GLY A 452 -8.02 -29.30 -2.98
CA GLY A 452 -6.82 -29.32 -3.81
C GLY A 452 -6.59 -28.08 -4.68
N LYS A 453 -7.43 -27.03 -4.56
CA LYS A 453 -7.40 -25.82 -5.43
C LYS A 453 -6.51 -24.69 -4.91
N GLY A 454 -5.46 -25.01 -4.16
CA GLY A 454 -4.65 -24.03 -3.46
C GLY A 454 -5.17 -23.73 -2.06
N TYR A 455 -4.78 -22.59 -1.46
CA TYR A 455 -5.28 -22.22 -0.13
C TYR A 455 -5.44 -20.69 0.01
N SER A 456 -6.34 -20.32 0.93
CA SER A 456 -6.57 -18.93 1.32
C SER A 456 -6.56 -18.83 2.84
N ILE A 457 -5.74 -17.96 3.39
CA ILE A 457 -5.58 -17.70 4.83
C ILE A 457 -5.86 -16.22 5.15
N PRO A 458 -6.31 -15.87 6.38
CA PRO A 458 -6.49 -16.77 7.53
C PRO A 458 -7.68 -17.76 7.34
N ARG A 459 -7.54 -18.94 7.90
CA ARG A 459 -8.60 -19.94 8.02
C ARG A 459 -8.65 -20.47 9.44
N TYR A 460 -9.84 -20.59 9.98
CA TYR A 460 -10.07 -21.01 11.36
C TYR A 460 -10.86 -22.30 11.39
N LEU A 461 -10.51 -23.20 12.32
CA LEU A 461 -11.18 -24.49 12.51
C LEU A 461 -11.55 -24.65 14.00
N ILE A 462 -12.51 -25.55 14.27
CA ILE A 462 -12.76 -26.03 15.62
C ILE A 462 -12.61 -27.57 15.59
N ILE A 463 -11.79 -28.08 16.51
CA ILE A 463 -11.56 -29.50 16.75
C ILE A 463 -12.14 -29.83 18.10
N LYS A 464 -12.84 -30.98 18.21
CA LYS A 464 -13.28 -31.55 19.46
C LYS A 464 -12.93 -33.03 19.51
N ASP A 465 -12.30 -33.46 20.61
CA ASP A 465 -11.89 -34.86 20.84
C ASP A 465 -11.16 -35.49 19.64
N GLY A 466 -10.21 -34.72 19.07
CA GLY A 466 -9.43 -35.17 17.93
C GLY A 466 -10.20 -35.24 16.59
N LYS A 467 -11.37 -34.63 16.48
CA LYS A 467 -12.19 -34.61 15.27
C LYS A 467 -12.48 -33.18 14.81
N LEU A 468 -12.41 -32.94 13.51
CA LEU A 468 -12.82 -31.66 12.93
C LEU A 468 -14.34 -31.52 13.01
N VAL A 469 -14.82 -30.52 13.78
CA VAL A 469 -16.26 -30.22 13.94
C VAL A 469 -16.70 -28.98 13.17
N ILE A 470 -15.79 -28.02 12.97
CA ILE A 470 -16.01 -26.88 12.07
C ILE A 470 -14.74 -26.64 11.24
N ASP A 471 -14.88 -26.68 9.94
CA ASP A 471 -13.79 -26.50 8.97
C ASP A 471 -13.64 -25.04 8.50
N LYS A 472 -14.59 -24.17 8.86
CA LYS A 472 -14.58 -22.73 8.56
C LYS A 472 -15.23 -21.96 9.72
N ALA A 473 -14.49 -21.85 10.82
CA ALA A 473 -14.93 -21.10 11.99
C ALA A 473 -14.87 -19.57 11.74
N LEU A 474 -15.57 -18.82 12.60
CA LEU A 474 -15.53 -17.38 12.62
C LEU A 474 -14.15 -16.85 13.02
N ARG A 475 -13.89 -15.59 12.74
CA ARG A 475 -12.60 -14.93 13.00
C ARG A 475 -12.49 -14.42 14.44
N PRO A 476 -11.30 -14.23 14.98
CA PRO A 476 -11.10 -13.56 16.26
C PRO A 476 -11.79 -12.19 16.35
N SER A 477 -11.79 -11.42 15.27
CA SER A 477 -12.49 -10.12 15.18
C SER A 477 -14.01 -10.18 15.26
N ASP A 478 -14.63 -11.37 15.08
CA ASP A 478 -16.07 -11.58 15.26
C ASP A 478 -16.49 -11.67 16.75
N LYS A 479 -15.50 -11.74 17.68
CA LYS A 479 -15.67 -11.66 19.14
C LYS A 479 -16.78 -12.59 19.67
N ASP A 480 -17.85 -12.00 20.27
CA ASP A 480 -18.92 -12.76 20.91
C ASP A 480 -19.56 -13.84 20.02
N LYS A 481 -19.64 -13.61 18.72
CA LYS A 481 -20.17 -14.61 17.78
C LYS A 481 -19.26 -15.83 17.70
N LEU A 482 -17.92 -15.59 17.64
CA LEU A 482 -16.94 -16.66 17.69
C LEU A 482 -17.02 -17.40 19.04
N TYR A 483 -17.11 -16.67 20.16
CA TYR A 483 -17.17 -17.26 21.49
C TYR A 483 -18.40 -18.14 21.67
N GLN A 484 -19.55 -17.75 21.14
CA GLN A 484 -20.77 -18.58 21.09
C GLN A 484 -20.55 -19.82 20.23
N GLN A 485 -19.92 -19.68 19.05
CA GLN A 485 -19.61 -20.80 18.16
C GLN A 485 -18.70 -21.84 18.85
N ILE A 486 -17.62 -21.40 19.52
CA ILE A 486 -16.74 -22.30 20.27
C ILE A 486 -17.51 -22.95 21.42
N SER A 487 -18.31 -22.19 22.19
CA SER A 487 -19.07 -22.69 23.33
C SER A 487 -20.04 -23.81 22.96
N ALA A 488 -20.58 -23.80 21.77
CA ALA A 488 -21.46 -24.87 21.27
C ALA A 488 -20.74 -26.22 21.05
N HIS A 489 -19.41 -26.22 21.11
CA HIS A 489 -18.57 -27.41 20.90
C HIS A 489 -17.65 -27.74 22.10
N LEU A 490 -17.95 -27.18 23.28
CA LEU A 490 -17.22 -27.48 24.52
C LEU A 490 -17.60 -28.83 25.13
#